data_da8a49c1316e8c0f805f7036a4434de8
#
_entry.id   da8a49c1316e8c0f805f7036a4434de8
#
_cell.length_a   1.000
_cell.length_b   1.000
_cell.length_c   1.000
_cell.angle_alpha   90.00
_cell.angle_beta   90.00
_cell.angle_gamma   90.00
#
_symmetry.space_group_name_H-M   'P 1'
#
loop_
_entity.id
_entity.type
_entity.pdbx_description
1 polymer ?
#
loop_
_entity_poly.entity_id
_entity_poly.type
_entity_poly.pdbx_seq_one_letter_code
_entity_poly.pdbx_strand_id
1 'polypeptide(L)'
;FWFDGACGEGKNGKKQIYDWERYYAVLRKLQPNAVLNVCGPDVRWCGNEAGHCRKAEWSVVPAELRDAERTASKSQQADDGEFSRKIDSQDEDIGSRAVIRNARELVWYPSEVDTSIRTGWFYHPEEDTDVRTADELLDIYLDAVGANASLLLNIPPDTHGRIAAPDCASLAELGVKIRQIFADNVTEKAEITADSAIAQHPITQAVDGMANTYWQ
;
A
#
# COMPACT_ATOMS: atom_id res chain seq x y z
N PHE A 1 6.58 -5.38 10.26
CA PHE A 1 7.89 -5.62 9.63
C PHE A 1 7.73 -5.57 8.12
N TRP A 2 8.61 -4.86 7.48
CA TRP A 2 8.63 -4.67 6.05
C TRP A 2 9.85 -5.40 5.46
N PHE A 3 9.62 -6.27 4.48
CA PHE A 3 10.66 -7.06 3.85
C PHE A 3 10.86 -6.60 2.41
N ASP A 4 11.99 -5.96 2.17
CA ASP A 4 12.47 -5.61 0.87
C ASP A 4 12.79 -6.85 0.08
N GLY A 5 12.48 -7.49 -0.67
CA GLY A 5 12.90 -8.72 -1.37
C GLY A 5 14.13 -8.55 -2.27
N ALA A 6 14.78 -7.40 -2.21
CA ALA A 6 15.97 -7.13 -3.00
C ALA A 6 17.05 -8.19 -2.74
N CYS A 7 17.37 -9.00 -3.72
CA CYS A 7 18.30 -10.13 -3.56
C CYS A 7 19.68 -9.88 -4.18
N GLY A 8 19.91 -8.70 -4.77
CA GLY A 8 21.19 -8.23 -5.22
C GLY A 8 21.96 -9.20 -6.09
N GLU A 9 21.63 -9.32 -7.35
CA GLU A 9 22.54 -9.94 -8.30
C GLU A 9 23.74 -9.02 -8.50
N GLY A 10 24.79 -9.19 -7.69
CA GLY A 10 26.06 -8.52 -7.92
C GLY A 10 26.68 -8.90 -9.27
N LYS A 11 27.75 -8.20 -9.67
CA LYS A 11 28.52 -8.48 -10.92
C LYS A 11 28.98 -9.93 -11.04
N ASN A 12 29.00 -10.70 -9.95
CA ASN A 12 29.35 -12.13 -9.91
C ASN A 12 28.16 -13.08 -10.10
N GLY A 13 26.96 -12.57 -10.39
CA GLY A 13 25.73 -13.35 -10.59
C GLY A 13 25.23 -14.06 -9.33
N LYS A 14 25.73 -13.72 -8.15
CA LYS A 14 25.29 -14.33 -6.91
C LYS A 14 24.02 -13.66 -6.44
N LYS A 15 22.96 -14.47 -6.27
CA LYS A 15 21.67 -14.08 -5.72
C LYS A 15 21.62 -14.48 -4.25
N GLN A 16 21.13 -13.59 -3.38
CA GLN A 16 20.81 -13.94 -2.01
C GLN A 16 19.54 -14.78 -1.98
N ILE A 17 19.58 -15.86 -1.20
CA ILE A 17 18.41 -16.70 -0.93
C ILE A 17 17.93 -16.41 0.47
N TYR A 18 16.65 -16.07 0.62
CA TYR A 18 16.03 -15.77 1.89
C TYR A 18 15.33 -17.00 2.46
N ASP A 19 15.49 -17.26 3.75
CA ASP A 19 14.74 -18.28 4.50
C ASP A 19 13.46 -17.64 5.07
N TRP A 20 12.49 -17.35 4.19
CA TRP A 20 11.24 -16.66 4.54
C TRP A 20 10.49 -17.35 5.66
N GLU A 21 10.35 -18.67 5.61
CA GLU A 21 9.62 -19.43 6.62
C GLU A 21 10.23 -19.25 8.02
N ARG A 22 11.54 -19.30 8.11
CA ARG A 22 12.26 -19.09 9.38
C ARG A 22 12.12 -17.66 9.89
N TYR A 23 12.17 -16.68 9.02
CA TYR A 23 11.97 -15.28 9.41
C TYR A 23 10.56 -15.08 9.97
N TYR A 24 9.54 -15.58 9.28
CA TYR A 24 8.15 -15.47 9.75
C TYR A 24 7.95 -16.23 11.06
N ALA A 25 8.50 -17.44 11.20
CA ALA A 25 8.38 -18.24 12.44
C ALA A 25 8.97 -17.50 13.65
N VAL A 26 10.14 -16.85 13.49
CA VAL A 26 10.77 -16.06 14.57
C VAL A 26 9.89 -14.87 14.93
N LEU A 27 9.41 -14.13 13.92
CA LEU A 27 8.58 -12.94 14.15
C LEU A 27 7.24 -13.30 14.77
N ARG A 28 6.54 -14.34 14.29
CA ARG A 28 5.29 -14.80 14.90
C ARG A 28 5.46 -15.26 16.34
N LYS A 29 6.61 -15.84 16.67
CA LYS A 29 6.92 -16.25 18.04
C LYS A 29 7.14 -15.05 18.97
N LEU A 30 7.87 -14.04 18.52
CA LEU A 30 8.30 -12.91 19.36
C LEU A 30 7.34 -11.71 19.29
N GLN A 31 6.64 -11.55 18.16
CA GLN A 31 5.72 -10.45 17.85
C GLN A 31 4.48 -11.00 17.14
N PRO A 32 3.62 -11.76 17.81
CA PRO A 32 2.51 -12.49 17.17
C PRO A 32 1.50 -11.60 16.45
N ASN A 33 1.36 -10.36 16.90
CA ASN A 33 0.43 -9.38 16.33
C ASN A 33 1.08 -8.43 15.31
N ALA A 34 2.36 -8.61 14.99
CA ALA A 34 3.03 -7.77 14.01
C ALA A 34 2.54 -8.09 12.59
N VAL A 35 2.37 -7.06 11.78
CA VAL A 35 2.07 -7.17 10.35
C VAL A 35 3.38 -7.37 9.58
N LEU A 36 3.41 -8.32 8.65
CA LEU A 36 4.54 -8.66 7.80
C LEU A 36 4.23 -8.29 6.36
N ASN A 37 4.88 -7.24 5.86
CA ASN A 37 4.55 -6.58 4.60
C ASN A 37 5.51 -6.97 3.46
N VAL A 38 5.07 -6.75 2.24
CA VAL A 38 5.76 -6.87 0.95
C VAL A 38 6.11 -8.32 0.64
N CYS A 39 7.30 -8.82 0.99
CA CYS A 39 7.59 -10.24 0.95
C CYS A 39 7.09 -10.96 2.20
N GLY A 40 6.11 -10.40 2.91
CA GLY A 40 5.44 -10.97 4.07
C GLY A 40 4.08 -11.57 3.72
N PRO A 41 3.54 -12.44 4.58
CA PRO A 41 2.28 -13.13 4.33
C PRO A 41 1.03 -12.31 4.64
N ASP A 42 1.13 -11.08 5.18
CA ASP A 42 -0.02 -10.34 5.68
C ASP A 42 -0.48 -9.21 4.75
N VAL A 43 0.46 -8.51 4.13
CA VAL A 43 0.19 -7.40 3.21
C VAL A 43 1.06 -7.54 1.99
N ARG A 44 0.45 -7.52 0.81
CA ARG A 44 1.14 -7.63 -0.48
C ARG A 44 1.59 -6.28 -1.01
N TRP A 45 2.63 -6.30 -1.79
CA TRP A 45 3.04 -5.16 -2.60
C TRP A 45 2.13 -4.99 -3.83
N CYS A 46 1.77 -3.75 -4.17
CA CYS A 46 0.89 -3.46 -5.32
C CYS A 46 1.54 -3.78 -6.68
N GLY A 47 2.87 -3.85 -6.75
CA GLY A 47 3.63 -4.26 -7.93
C GLY A 47 4.45 -3.16 -8.61
N ASN A 48 4.43 -1.93 -8.07
CA ASN A 48 5.28 -0.81 -8.51
C ASN A 48 5.56 0.14 -7.34
N GLU A 49 6.54 1.02 -7.50
CA GLU A 49 6.98 2.02 -6.51
C GLU A 49 6.62 3.45 -6.94
N ALA A 50 5.75 3.59 -7.94
CA ALA A 50 5.38 4.89 -8.50
C ALA A 50 4.27 5.61 -7.73
N GLY A 51 3.69 4.97 -6.71
CA GLY A 51 2.55 5.50 -5.96
C GLY A 51 1.21 5.24 -6.64
N HIS A 52 1.14 4.29 -7.57
CA HIS A 52 -0.08 3.92 -8.27
C HIS A 52 -0.50 2.50 -7.98
N CYS A 53 -1.80 2.24 -8.08
CA CYS A 53 -2.37 0.92 -7.91
C CYS A 53 -3.50 0.68 -8.91
N ARG A 54 -4.11 -0.48 -8.82
CA ARG A 54 -5.31 -0.81 -9.60
C ARG A 54 -6.48 0.03 -9.13
N LYS A 55 -7.48 0.23 -9.98
CA LYS A 55 -8.73 0.90 -9.59
C LYS A 55 -9.45 0.21 -8.43
N ALA A 56 -9.19 -1.07 -8.22
CA ALA A 56 -9.68 -1.85 -7.08
C ALA A 56 -8.57 -2.82 -6.64
N GLU A 57 -7.94 -2.50 -5.53
CA GLU A 57 -7.00 -3.38 -4.86
C GLU A 57 -7.78 -4.33 -3.94
N TRP A 58 -8.10 -5.49 -4.47
CA TRP A 58 -8.85 -6.50 -3.74
C TRP A 58 -8.06 -7.02 -2.55
N SER A 59 -8.73 -7.15 -1.40
CA SER A 59 -8.12 -7.78 -0.21
C SER A 59 -8.33 -9.29 -0.16
N VAL A 60 -9.34 -9.81 -0.85
CA VAL A 60 -9.53 -11.26 -1.02
C VAL A 60 -9.05 -11.66 -2.40
N VAL A 61 -8.00 -12.45 -2.44
CA VAL A 61 -7.26 -12.79 -3.66
C VAL A 61 -6.87 -14.27 -3.68
N PRO A 62 -6.50 -14.84 -4.84
CA PRO A 62 -5.97 -16.20 -4.92
C PRO A 62 -4.70 -16.36 -4.07
N ALA A 63 -4.59 -17.51 -3.39
CA ALA A 63 -3.48 -17.81 -2.46
C ALA A 63 -2.10 -17.81 -3.14
N GLU A 64 -2.05 -18.09 -4.43
CA GLU A 64 -0.83 -18.07 -5.23
C GLU A 64 -0.14 -16.70 -5.27
N LEU A 65 -0.86 -15.62 -4.92
CA LEU A 65 -0.26 -14.27 -4.80
C LEU A 65 0.62 -14.10 -3.55
N ARG A 66 0.53 -14.99 -2.56
CA ARG A 66 1.39 -15.03 -1.37
C ARG A 66 2.77 -15.66 -1.61
N ASP A 67 3.28 -15.61 -2.82
CA ASP A 67 4.59 -16.14 -3.15
C ASP A 67 5.67 -15.07 -2.92
N ALA A 68 6.43 -15.21 -1.83
CA ALA A 68 7.49 -14.29 -1.46
C ALA A 68 8.63 -14.26 -2.50
N GLU A 69 8.94 -15.37 -3.13
CA GLU A 69 9.96 -15.43 -4.19
C GLU A 69 9.52 -14.67 -5.45
N ARG A 70 8.24 -14.77 -5.81
CA ARG A 70 7.66 -14.00 -6.90
C ARG A 70 7.72 -12.50 -6.60
N THR A 71 7.36 -12.09 -5.39
CA THR A 71 7.45 -10.70 -4.95
C THR A 71 8.90 -10.23 -4.96
N ALA A 72 9.82 -10.99 -4.38
CA ALA A 72 11.24 -10.69 -4.37
C ALA A 72 11.81 -10.54 -5.79
N SER A 73 11.39 -11.36 -6.75
CA SER A 73 11.85 -11.26 -8.13
C SER A 73 11.32 -10.01 -8.85
N LYS A 74 10.12 -9.56 -8.50
CA LYS A 74 9.50 -8.34 -9.08
C LYS A 74 10.04 -7.04 -8.47
N SER A 75 10.54 -7.08 -7.23
CA SER A 75 11.12 -5.92 -6.54
C SER A 75 12.56 -5.59 -6.93
N GLN A 76 13.14 -6.34 -7.88
CA GLN A 76 14.46 -6.09 -8.42
C GLN A 76 14.43 -4.94 -9.44
N GLN A 77 14.55 -3.71 -8.97
CA GLN A 77 14.64 -2.54 -9.84
C GLN A 77 15.98 -1.85 -9.68
N ALA A 78 16.49 -1.28 -10.77
CA ALA A 78 17.66 -0.43 -10.69
C ALA A 78 17.26 0.92 -10.08
N ASP A 79 17.97 1.37 -9.07
CA ASP A 79 17.83 2.72 -8.53
C ASP A 79 18.47 3.72 -9.50
N ASP A 80 17.70 4.17 -10.47
CA ASP A 80 18.08 5.17 -11.46
C ASP A 80 17.49 6.57 -11.15
N GLY A 81 16.91 6.75 -9.95
CA GLY A 81 16.25 7.97 -9.52
C GLY A 81 14.89 8.23 -10.18
N GLU A 82 14.48 7.39 -11.10
CA GLU A 82 13.23 7.53 -11.86
C GLU A 82 12.20 6.43 -11.55
N PHE A 83 12.63 5.38 -10.88
CA PHE A 83 11.78 4.20 -10.65
C PHE A 83 10.50 4.52 -9.87
N SER A 84 10.54 5.45 -8.93
CA SER A 84 9.37 5.86 -8.15
C SER A 84 8.31 6.60 -8.97
N ARG A 85 8.63 6.98 -10.20
CA ARG A 85 7.73 7.68 -11.13
C ARG A 85 7.25 6.80 -12.30
N LYS A 86 7.72 5.54 -12.37
CA LYS A 86 7.34 4.58 -13.42
C LYS A 86 6.21 3.69 -12.95
N ILE A 87 5.24 3.45 -13.82
CA ILE A 87 4.14 2.52 -13.58
C ILE A 87 4.48 1.21 -14.28
N ASP A 88 4.57 0.13 -13.53
CA ASP A 88 4.67 -1.23 -14.07
C ASP A 88 3.78 -2.18 -13.29
N SER A 89 2.50 -2.16 -13.61
CA SER A 89 1.49 -3.07 -13.06
C SER A 89 1.08 -4.06 -14.16
N GLN A 90 1.48 -5.31 -14.02
CA GLN A 90 1.25 -6.34 -15.05
C GLN A 90 -0.12 -7.00 -14.98
N ASP A 91 -0.77 -7.03 -13.81
CA ASP A 91 -2.05 -7.70 -13.62
C ASP A 91 -3.14 -6.68 -13.27
N GLU A 92 -4.07 -6.41 -14.18
CA GLU A 92 -5.12 -5.40 -13.99
C GLU A 92 -6.21 -5.83 -13.00
N ASP A 93 -6.52 -7.13 -12.93
CA ASP A 93 -7.56 -7.69 -12.08
C ASP A 93 -7.07 -8.94 -11.34
N ILE A 94 -7.07 -8.88 -10.01
CA ILE A 94 -6.56 -9.97 -9.16
C ILE A 94 -7.62 -10.52 -8.19
N GLY A 95 -8.80 -9.94 -8.13
CA GLY A 95 -9.77 -10.30 -7.10
C GLY A 95 -11.22 -10.13 -7.47
N SER A 96 -11.57 -9.78 -8.71
CA SER A 96 -12.96 -9.76 -9.15
C SER A 96 -13.60 -11.16 -9.06
N ARG A 97 -14.92 -11.20 -9.07
CA ARG A 97 -15.66 -12.48 -9.10
C ARG A 97 -15.27 -13.39 -10.27
N ALA A 98 -14.82 -12.81 -11.38
CA ALA A 98 -14.35 -13.58 -12.55
C ALA A 98 -13.04 -14.31 -12.23
N VAL A 99 -12.11 -13.64 -11.55
CA VAL A 99 -10.81 -14.18 -11.14
C VAL A 99 -10.97 -15.20 -10.03
N ILE A 100 -11.64 -14.84 -8.92
CA ILE A 100 -11.70 -15.69 -7.73
C ILE A 100 -12.57 -16.93 -7.90
N ARG A 101 -13.51 -16.94 -8.86
CA ARG A 101 -14.39 -18.09 -9.13
C ARG A 101 -13.63 -19.38 -9.40
N ASN A 102 -12.46 -19.28 -10.03
CA ASN A 102 -11.64 -20.41 -10.45
C ASN A 102 -10.44 -20.65 -9.53
N ALA A 103 -10.27 -19.83 -8.49
CA ALA A 103 -9.18 -20.00 -7.53
C ALA A 103 -9.42 -21.24 -6.66
N ARG A 104 -8.36 -22.02 -6.41
CA ARG A 104 -8.42 -23.20 -5.53
C ARG A 104 -8.56 -22.79 -4.07
N GLU A 105 -7.89 -21.72 -3.69
CA GLU A 105 -7.84 -21.18 -2.35
C GLU A 105 -7.84 -19.67 -2.42
N LEU A 106 -8.56 -19.02 -1.48
CA LEU A 106 -8.61 -17.59 -1.32
C LEU A 106 -7.99 -17.19 0.01
N VAL A 107 -7.30 -16.07 0.00
CA VAL A 107 -6.64 -15.52 1.19
C VAL A 107 -7.00 -14.05 1.37
N TRP A 108 -7.03 -13.60 2.63
CA TRP A 108 -7.03 -12.18 2.94
C TRP A 108 -5.61 -11.65 2.82
N TYR A 109 -5.37 -10.80 1.84
CA TYR A 109 -4.04 -10.28 1.51
C TYR A 109 -4.17 -8.86 0.94
N PRO A 110 -4.44 -7.86 1.81
CA PRO A 110 -4.61 -6.46 1.41
C PRO A 110 -3.34 -5.91 0.78
N SER A 111 -3.49 -4.84 0.00
CA SER A 111 -2.40 -4.21 -0.75
C SER A 111 -1.73 -3.09 0.02
N GLU A 112 -0.44 -2.91 -0.22
CA GLU A 112 0.32 -1.71 0.09
C GLU A 112 0.82 -1.07 -1.21
N VAL A 113 0.64 0.24 -1.30
CA VAL A 113 1.24 1.11 -2.31
C VAL A 113 2.39 1.83 -1.64
N ASP A 114 3.59 1.71 -2.18
CA ASP A 114 4.77 2.40 -1.71
C ASP A 114 5.31 3.37 -2.75
N THR A 115 5.84 4.49 -2.29
CA THR A 115 6.49 5.49 -3.12
C THR A 115 7.34 6.42 -2.25
N SER A 116 8.17 7.23 -2.88
CA SER A 116 8.97 8.24 -2.18
C SER A 116 8.43 9.64 -2.41
N ILE A 117 8.57 10.51 -1.42
CA ILE A 117 8.30 11.95 -1.55
C ILE A 117 9.30 12.63 -2.51
N ARG A 118 10.46 12.02 -2.75
CA ARG A 118 11.53 12.46 -3.64
C ARG A 118 11.64 11.56 -4.85
N THR A 119 12.52 11.88 -5.78
CA THR A 119 12.77 11.08 -6.98
C THR A 119 13.31 9.69 -6.65
N GLY A 120 14.20 9.56 -5.65
CA GLY A 120 14.75 8.28 -5.18
C GLY A 120 14.38 7.97 -3.72
N TRP A 121 14.94 6.87 -3.20
CA TRP A 121 14.70 6.41 -1.83
C TRP A 121 15.58 7.09 -0.79
N PHE A 122 16.65 7.75 -1.20
CA PHE A 122 17.62 8.37 -0.32
C PHE A 122 17.63 9.89 -0.47
N TYR A 123 18.13 10.57 0.55
CA TYR A 123 18.23 12.03 0.56
C TYR A 123 19.41 12.51 -0.28
N HIS A 124 19.13 13.46 -1.19
CA HIS A 124 20.11 14.21 -1.94
C HIS A 124 19.76 15.70 -1.86
N PRO A 125 20.66 16.59 -1.35
CA PRO A 125 20.33 17.99 -1.15
C PRO A 125 20.03 18.74 -2.45
N GLU A 126 20.57 18.30 -3.59
CA GLU A 126 20.28 18.83 -4.92
C GLU A 126 18.83 18.61 -5.36
N GLU A 127 18.11 17.67 -4.74
CA GLU A 127 16.69 17.36 -5.00
C GLU A 127 15.72 18.18 -4.14
N ASP A 128 16.20 19.10 -3.30
CA ASP A 128 15.35 19.92 -2.42
C ASP A 128 14.34 20.78 -3.18
N THR A 129 14.56 21.02 -4.46
CA THR A 129 13.63 21.73 -5.36
C THR A 129 12.69 20.81 -6.14
N ASP A 130 12.86 19.48 -6.05
CA ASP A 130 12.09 18.47 -6.77
C ASP A 130 11.30 17.54 -5.83
N VAL A 131 10.93 18.04 -4.66
CA VAL A 131 10.05 17.31 -3.72
C VAL A 131 8.63 17.31 -4.26
N ARG A 132 7.94 16.18 -4.18
CA ARG A 132 6.52 16.10 -4.57
C ARG A 132 5.69 17.13 -3.81
N THR A 133 4.85 17.82 -4.54
CA THR A 133 3.92 18.80 -3.97
C THR A 133 2.83 18.11 -3.15
N ALA A 134 2.18 18.88 -2.27
CA ALA A 134 1.04 18.36 -1.49
C ALA A 134 -0.13 17.90 -2.37
N ASP A 135 -0.31 18.48 -3.57
CA ASP A 135 -1.35 18.07 -4.51
C ASP A 135 -1.01 16.71 -5.14
N GLU A 136 0.22 16.51 -5.61
CA GLU A 136 0.69 15.21 -6.11
C GLU A 136 0.58 14.11 -5.06
N LEU A 137 0.96 14.41 -3.82
CA LEU A 137 0.84 13.46 -2.70
C LEU A 137 -0.61 13.17 -2.34
N LEU A 138 -1.51 14.18 -2.46
CA LEU A 138 -2.93 13.99 -2.23
C LEU A 138 -3.55 13.08 -3.29
N ASP A 139 -3.20 13.27 -4.55
CA ASP A 139 -3.67 12.41 -5.65
C ASP A 139 -3.23 10.96 -5.42
N ILE A 140 -1.97 10.73 -5.06
CA ILE A 140 -1.45 9.41 -4.69
C ILE A 140 -2.22 8.81 -3.50
N TYR A 141 -2.46 9.62 -2.47
CA TYR A 141 -3.22 9.19 -1.28
C TYR A 141 -4.65 8.77 -1.63
N LEU A 142 -5.35 9.59 -2.40
CA LEU A 142 -6.74 9.33 -2.79
C LEU A 142 -6.82 8.10 -3.71
N ASP A 143 -5.89 7.94 -4.64
CA ASP A 143 -5.83 6.77 -5.51
C ASP A 143 -5.56 5.50 -4.71
N ALA A 144 -4.53 5.49 -3.85
CA ALA A 144 -4.14 4.32 -3.08
C ALA A 144 -5.23 3.90 -2.06
N VAL A 145 -5.64 4.83 -1.20
CA VAL A 145 -6.62 4.55 -0.14
C VAL A 145 -8.01 4.36 -0.72
N GLY A 146 -8.38 5.15 -1.74
CA GLY A 146 -9.64 5.02 -2.46
C GLY A 146 -9.78 3.70 -3.22
N ALA A 147 -8.67 3.12 -3.67
CA ALA A 147 -8.62 1.79 -4.29
C ALA A 147 -8.52 0.62 -3.29
N ASN A 148 -8.64 0.88 -1.99
CA ASN A 148 -8.55 -0.10 -0.91
C ASN A 148 -7.12 -0.65 -0.67
N ALA A 149 -6.11 0.23 -0.77
CA ALA A 149 -4.74 -0.06 -0.38
C ALA A 149 -4.29 0.80 0.80
N SER A 150 -3.26 0.38 1.51
CA SER A 150 -2.50 1.25 2.40
C SER A 150 -1.46 2.01 1.59
N LEU A 151 -1.14 3.24 2.00
CA LEU A 151 -0.05 4.02 1.41
C LEU A 151 1.14 4.06 2.37
N LEU A 152 2.30 3.60 1.90
CA LEU A 152 3.60 3.78 2.54
C LEU A 152 4.37 4.86 1.78
N LEU A 153 4.57 6.02 2.40
CA LEU A 153 5.34 7.11 1.83
C LEU A 153 6.73 7.16 2.45
N ASN A 154 7.75 6.93 1.64
CA ASN A 154 9.14 7.10 2.07
C ASN A 154 9.49 8.59 2.16
N ILE A 155 10.09 8.96 3.29
CA ILE A 155 10.58 10.31 3.57
C ILE A 155 12.02 10.17 4.02
N PRO A 156 12.99 10.34 3.10
CA PRO A 156 14.39 10.09 3.43
C PRO A 156 14.93 11.15 4.39
N PRO A 157 15.59 10.74 5.50
CA PRO A 157 16.22 11.69 6.41
C PRO A 157 17.46 12.32 5.79
N ASP A 158 17.75 13.56 6.17
CA ASP A 158 19.00 14.25 5.83
C ASP A 158 20.22 13.60 6.53
N THR A 159 21.43 14.09 6.24
CA THR A 159 22.68 13.58 6.83
C THR A 159 22.76 13.77 8.35
N HIS A 160 21.84 14.54 8.96
CA HIS A 160 21.71 14.72 10.40
C HIS A 160 20.59 13.88 11.01
N GLY A 161 19.93 13.01 10.22
CA GLY A 161 18.81 12.18 10.65
C GLY A 161 17.51 12.95 10.85
N ARG A 162 17.29 14.07 10.14
CA ARG A 162 16.09 14.89 10.20
C ARG A 162 15.38 14.90 8.86
N ILE A 163 14.06 15.08 8.89
CA ILE A 163 13.28 15.36 7.68
C ILE A 163 13.66 16.75 7.17
N ALA A 164 13.99 16.86 5.89
CA ALA A 164 14.38 18.12 5.26
C ALA A 164 13.21 19.13 5.25
N ALA A 165 13.53 20.42 5.25
CA ALA A 165 12.50 21.47 5.33
C ALA A 165 11.48 21.46 4.18
N PRO A 166 11.85 21.20 2.91
CA PRO A 166 10.89 21.10 1.82
C PRO A 166 9.91 19.91 2.01
N ASP A 167 10.41 18.76 2.48
CA ASP A 167 9.58 17.58 2.76
C ASP A 167 8.59 17.86 3.88
N CYS A 168 9.06 18.51 4.96
CA CYS A 168 8.18 18.97 6.06
C CYS A 168 7.06 19.89 5.57
N ALA A 169 7.36 20.81 4.68
CA ALA A 169 6.38 21.75 4.15
C ALA A 169 5.31 21.02 3.32
N SER A 170 5.72 20.16 2.40
CA SER A 170 4.81 19.35 1.58
C SER A 170 3.90 18.44 2.42
N LEU A 171 4.47 17.75 3.42
CA LEU A 171 3.72 16.89 4.33
C LEU A 171 2.74 17.67 5.22
N ALA A 172 3.12 18.84 5.71
CA ALA A 172 2.24 19.68 6.53
C ALA A 172 1.02 20.14 5.73
N GLU A 173 1.24 20.58 4.49
CA GLU A 173 0.17 20.98 3.58
C GLU A 173 -0.73 19.78 3.21
N LEU A 174 -0.16 18.62 2.86
CA LEU A 174 -0.91 17.38 2.63
C LEU A 174 -1.82 17.07 3.82
N GLY A 175 -1.26 17.12 5.05
CA GLY A 175 -2.04 16.86 6.26
C GLY A 175 -3.21 17.83 6.46
N VAL A 176 -3.06 19.10 6.05
CA VAL A 176 -4.17 20.07 6.05
C VAL A 176 -5.24 19.67 5.04
N LYS A 177 -4.86 19.35 3.79
CA LYS A 177 -5.78 18.96 2.71
C LYS A 177 -6.58 17.70 3.09
N ILE A 178 -5.93 16.65 3.60
CA ILE A 178 -6.59 15.42 4.06
C ILE A 178 -7.60 15.72 5.16
N ARG A 179 -7.22 16.50 6.18
CA ARG A 179 -8.15 16.86 7.27
C ARG A 179 -9.35 17.67 6.77
N GLN A 180 -9.17 18.53 5.79
CA GLN A 180 -10.27 19.30 5.20
C GLN A 180 -11.25 18.42 4.42
N ILE A 181 -10.74 17.44 3.63
CA ILE A 181 -11.57 16.51 2.87
C ILE A 181 -12.44 15.66 3.79
N PHE A 182 -11.89 15.22 4.92
CA PHE A 182 -12.59 14.34 5.87
C PHE A 182 -13.18 15.08 7.09
N ALA A 183 -13.25 16.42 7.06
CA ALA A 183 -13.76 17.22 8.18
C ALA A 183 -15.25 16.97 8.43
N ASP A 184 -16.04 16.78 7.37
CA ASP A 184 -17.48 16.59 7.42
C ASP A 184 -17.87 15.19 6.91
N ASN A 185 -18.50 14.41 7.76
CA ASN A 185 -19.14 13.16 7.33
C ASN A 185 -20.49 13.47 6.69
N VAL A 186 -20.53 13.51 5.37
CA VAL A 186 -21.76 13.84 4.63
C VAL A 186 -22.90 12.84 4.86
N THR A 187 -22.59 11.60 5.28
CA THR A 187 -23.61 10.57 5.53
C THR A 187 -24.43 10.81 6.79
N GLU A 188 -23.91 11.57 7.76
CA GLU A 188 -24.66 11.93 8.99
C GLU A 188 -25.90 12.78 8.72
N LYS A 189 -25.90 13.49 7.59
CA LYS A 189 -27.00 14.39 7.19
C LYS A 189 -27.76 13.86 5.97
N ALA A 190 -27.41 12.69 5.47
CA ALA A 190 -28.02 12.11 4.29
C ALA A 190 -29.24 11.26 4.63
N GLU A 191 -30.29 11.33 3.81
CA GLU A 191 -31.34 10.33 3.79
C GLU A 191 -30.84 9.11 3.04
N ILE A 192 -30.81 7.96 3.71
CA ILE A 192 -30.24 6.74 3.17
C ILE A 192 -31.36 5.74 2.92
N THR A 193 -31.43 5.25 1.70
CA THR A 193 -32.41 4.27 1.28
C THR A 193 -31.74 3.07 0.63
N ALA A 194 -32.40 1.91 0.72
CA ALA A 194 -32.00 0.70 0.01
C ALA A 194 -33.27 0.04 -0.56
N ASP A 195 -33.12 -0.63 -1.69
CA ASP A 195 -34.19 -1.42 -2.32
C ASP A 195 -34.43 -2.75 -1.62
N SER A 196 -33.48 -3.20 -0.80
CA SER A 196 -33.63 -4.39 0.04
C SER A 196 -32.77 -4.28 1.29
N ALA A 197 -33.20 -4.95 2.36
CA ALA A 197 -32.40 -5.17 3.55
C ALA A 197 -32.96 -6.36 4.33
N ILE A 198 -32.12 -7.10 5.03
CA ILE A 198 -32.57 -8.08 5.99
C ILE A 198 -32.77 -7.41 7.37
N ALA A 199 -33.70 -7.94 8.18
CA ALA A 199 -34.07 -7.29 9.44
C ALA A 199 -32.90 -7.16 10.44
N GLN A 200 -31.95 -8.07 10.42
CA GLN A 200 -30.76 -8.07 11.29
C GLN A 200 -29.69 -7.08 10.84
N HIS A 201 -29.70 -6.68 9.58
CA HIS A 201 -28.72 -5.78 8.95
C HIS A 201 -29.41 -4.68 8.14
N PRO A 202 -30.16 -3.78 8.81
CA PRO A 202 -30.88 -2.68 8.15
C PRO A 202 -29.89 -1.67 7.53
N ILE A 203 -30.38 -0.88 6.57
CA ILE A 203 -29.57 0.13 5.85
C ILE A 203 -28.86 1.12 6.80
N THR A 204 -29.44 1.41 7.94
CA THR A 204 -28.85 2.31 8.94
C THR A 204 -27.50 1.83 9.46
N GLN A 205 -27.21 0.52 9.41
CA GLN A 205 -25.93 -0.03 9.80
C GLN A 205 -24.79 0.27 8.80
N ALA A 206 -25.10 0.70 7.59
CA ALA A 206 -24.08 1.14 6.62
C ALA A 206 -23.42 2.47 7.01
N VAL A 207 -24.01 3.24 7.93
CA VAL A 207 -23.60 4.62 8.25
C VAL A 207 -23.66 4.93 9.75
N ASP A 208 -23.77 3.93 10.60
CA ASP A 208 -23.85 4.10 12.06
C ASP A 208 -22.49 4.37 12.73
N GLY A 209 -21.41 4.39 11.95
CA GLY A 209 -20.04 4.61 12.43
C GLY A 209 -19.42 3.42 13.16
N MET A 210 -20.06 2.26 13.17
CA MET A 210 -19.61 1.07 13.88
C MET A 210 -18.95 0.08 12.92
N ALA A 211 -17.65 -0.19 13.10
CA ALA A 211 -16.89 -1.07 12.23
C ALA A 211 -17.32 -2.56 12.24
N ASN A 212 -18.10 -2.96 13.21
CA ASN A 212 -18.59 -4.33 13.38
C ASN A 212 -20.05 -4.54 12.95
N THR A 213 -20.70 -3.52 12.44
CA THR A 213 -22.03 -3.57 11.83
C THR A 213 -21.94 -3.43 10.32
N TYR A 214 -22.94 -3.92 9.61
CA TYR A 214 -22.99 -3.82 8.15
C TYR A 214 -24.43 -3.95 7.65
N TRP A 215 -24.73 -3.34 6.53
CA TRP A 215 -25.95 -3.54 5.79
C TRP A 215 -25.87 -4.80 4.92
N GLN A 216 -27.00 -5.56 4.85
CA GLN A 216 -27.11 -6.73 3.99
C GLN A 216 -28.50 -6.80 3.36
#